data_14a6d36b58cd317639233f490608ba37
#
_entry.id   14a6d36b58cd317639233f490608ba37
#
_cell.length_a   1.000
_cell.length_b   1.000
_cell.length_c   1.000
_cell.angle_alpha   90.00
_cell.angle_beta   90.00
_cell.angle_gamma   90.00
#
_symmetry.space_group_name_H-M   'P 1'
#
loop_
_entity.id
_entity.type
_entity.pdbx_description
1 polymer ?
#
loop_
_entity_poly.entity_id
_entity_poly.type
_entity_poly.pdbx_seq_one_letter_code
_entity_poly.pdbx_strand_id
1 'polypeptide(L)'
;MKTLLLACAVAGFLFAADKADPKQWTSSELKGIGKTIAGKLDGKHVGGQPLAEYGNHRASMSYRDADGEGELHVNVADLFVVQSGEATVVVGGEVVNPKTTAPGEVRGESVKGGERHMLKAGDVLYIPKNTPHQSLVAKGKTFTYFVMKVDAK
;
A
#
# COMPACT_ATOMS: atom_id res chain seq x y z
N MET A 1 64.25 29.47 -11.02
CA MET A 1 63.38 28.35 -10.64
C MET A 1 61.97 28.93 -10.39
N LYS A 2 61.01 28.70 -11.29
CA LYS A 2 59.61 29.17 -11.13
C LYS A 2 58.80 27.97 -10.69
N THR A 3 58.31 27.97 -9.45
CA THR A 3 57.47 26.94 -8.89
C THR A 3 56.01 27.14 -9.36
N LEU A 4 55.50 26.20 -10.15
CA LEU A 4 54.14 26.21 -10.65
C LEU A 4 53.22 25.53 -9.61
N LEU A 5 52.36 26.29 -8.93
CA LEU A 5 51.34 25.77 -8.02
C LEU A 5 50.15 25.30 -8.87
N LEU A 6 49.94 24.00 -8.90
CA LEU A 6 48.78 23.35 -9.50
C LEU A 6 47.60 23.38 -8.50
N ALA A 7 46.61 24.23 -8.76
CA ALA A 7 45.40 24.27 -7.96
C ALA A 7 44.44 23.16 -8.48
N CYS A 8 44.28 22.10 -7.70
CA CYS A 8 43.24 21.09 -7.93
C CYS A 8 41.88 21.68 -7.53
N ALA A 9 41.05 22.05 -8.51
CA ALA A 9 39.65 22.37 -8.29
C ALA A 9 38.89 21.06 -8.07
N VAL A 10 38.48 20.79 -6.84
CA VAL A 10 37.54 19.72 -6.52
C VAL A 10 36.15 20.22 -6.91
N ALA A 11 35.63 19.77 -8.06
CA ALA A 11 34.24 19.98 -8.46
C ALA A 11 33.36 19.12 -7.55
N GLY A 12 32.81 19.72 -6.50
CA GLY A 12 31.79 19.11 -5.68
C GLY A 12 30.52 18.92 -6.51
N PHE A 13 30.22 17.68 -6.88
CA PHE A 13 28.88 17.33 -7.38
C PHE A 13 27.87 17.49 -6.24
N LEU A 14 27.18 18.59 -6.21
CA LEU A 14 25.95 18.76 -5.45
C LEU A 14 24.91 17.85 -6.10
N PHE A 15 24.69 16.66 -5.53
CA PHE A 15 23.48 15.90 -5.79
C PHE A 15 22.32 16.75 -5.24
N ALA A 16 21.62 17.44 -6.13
CA ALA A 16 20.31 17.97 -5.80
C ALA A 16 19.43 16.75 -5.49
N ALA A 17 19.15 16.51 -4.21
CA ALA A 17 18.11 15.57 -3.86
C ALA A 17 16.82 16.06 -4.54
N ASP A 18 16.17 15.22 -5.35
CA ASP A 18 14.85 15.51 -5.87
C ASP A 18 13.97 15.90 -4.68
N LYS A 19 13.65 17.19 -4.59
CA LYS A 19 12.71 17.69 -3.58
C LYS A 19 11.33 17.19 -3.98
N ALA A 20 10.95 16.03 -3.44
CA ALA A 20 9.56 15.60 -3.53
C ALA A 20 8.70 16.66 -2.83
N ASP A 21 7.70 17.21 -3.55
CA ASP A 21 6.76 18.15 -2.97
C ASP A 21 5.97 17.50 -1.84
N PRO A 22 5.79 18.17 -0.69
CA PRO A 22 4.95 17.65 0.36
C PRO A 22 3.54 17.40 -0.15
N LYS A 23 2.93 16.28 0.23
CA LYS A 23 1.53 15.97 -0.07
C LYS A 23 0.74 15.91 1.22
N GLN A 24 -0.39 16.58 1.23
CA GLN A 24 -1.35 16.52 2.32
C GLN A 24 -2.68 16.00 1.76
N TRP A 25 -3.28 15.06 2.44
CA TRP A 25 -4.65 14.62 2.21
C TRP A 25 -5.41 14.74 3.51
N THR A 26 -6.45 15.55 3.54
CA THR A 26 -7.35 15.66 4.68
C THR A 26 -8.23 14.42 4.80
N SER A 27 -8.71 14.12 6.01
CA SER A 27 -9.66 13.03 6.24
C SER A 27 -10.92 13.16 5.36
N SER A 28 -11.36 14.40 5.10
CA SER A 28 -12.53 14.67 4.22
C SER A 28 -12.25 14.28 2.76
N GLU A 29 -11.07 14.64 2.24
CA GLU A 29 -10.66 14.28 0.88
C GLU A 29 -10.55 12.76 0.72
N LEU A 30 -9.87 12.08 1.64
CA LEU A 30 -9.72 10.62 1.60
C LEU A 30 -11.08 9.91 1.63
N LYS A 31 -12.02 10.36 2.48
CA LYS A 31 -13.39 9.84 2.51
C LYS A 31 -14.16 10.13 1.21
N GLY A 32 -13.95 11.31 0.61
CA GLY A 32 -14.51 11.68 -0.69
C GLY A 32 -14.01 10.76 -1.82
N ILE A 33 -12.71 10.50 -1.86
CA ILE A 33 -12.09 9.56 -2.80
C ILE A 33 -12.68 8.16 -2.63
N GLY A 34 -12.81 7.67 -1.40
CA GLY A 34 -13.44 6.37 -1.12
C GLY A 34 -14.86 6.26 -1.66
N LYS A 35 -15.69 7.30 -1.51
CA LYS A 35 -17.04 7.35 -2.11
C LYS A 35 -17.00 7.32 -3.64
N THR A 36 -16.06 8.02 -4.24
CA THR A 36 -15.87 8.03 -5.71
C THR A 36 -15.48 6.65 -6.22
N ILE A 37 -14.60 5.94 -5.53
CA ILE A 37 -14.22 4.57 -5.88
C ILE A 37 -15.45 3.66 -5.80
N ALA A 38 -16.20 3.71 -4.69
CA ALA A 38 -17.41 2.91 -4.49
C ALA A 38 -18.44 3.11 -5.62
N GLY A 39 -18.62 4.34 -6.08
CA GLY A 39 -19.55 4.66 -7.17
C GLY A 39 -19.11 4.19 -8.57
N LYS A 40 -17.88 3.70 -8.73
CA LYS A 40 -17.30 3.28 -10.02
C LYS A 40 -16.97 1.78 -10.09
N LEU A 41 -17.46 0.99 -9.15
CA LEU A 41 -17.08 -0.43 -9.07
C LEU A 41 -17.59 -1.31 -10.22
N ASP A 42 -18.65 -0.90 -10.92
CA ASP A 42 -19.24 -1.61 -12.08
C ASP A 42 -19.43 -3.13 -11.82
N GLY A 43 -19.99 -3.47 -10.66
CA GLY A 43 -20.21 -4.85 -10.22
C GLY A 43 -18.99 -5.56 -9.65
N LYS A 44 -17.84 -4.91 -9.59
CA LYS A 44 -16.67 -5.39 -8.85
C LYS A 44 -16.83 -5.07 -7.36
N HIS A 45 -16.20 -5.88 -6.52
CA HIS A 45 -16.23 -5.72 -5.07
C HIS A 45 -15.01 -5.03 -4.49
N VAL A 46 -14.08 -4.61 -5.35
CA VAL A 46 -12.86 -3.90 -4.96
C VAL A 46 -12.52 -2.83 -5.98
N GLY A 47 -12.10 -1.69 -5.51
CA GLY A 47 -11.57 -0.60 -6.32
C GLY A 47 -10.45 0.12 -5.61
N GLY A 48 -9.59 0.80 -6.39
CA GLY A 48 -8.48 1.57 -5.87
C GLY A 48 -8.23 2.83 -6.71
N GLN A 49 -7.62 3.82 -6.08
CA GLN A 49 -7.16 5.04 -6.73
C GLN A 49 -5.74 5.36 -6.27
N PRO A 50 -4.74 5.39 -7.18
CA PRO A 50 -3.41 5.89 -6.88
C PRO A 50 -3.48 7.36 -6.42
N LEU A 51 -2.68 7.72 -5.42
CA LEU A 51 -2.58 9.07 -4.88
C LEU A 51 -1.22 9.70 -5.14
N ALA A 52 -0.15 8.94 -4.93
CA ALA A 52 1.22 9.40 -5.14
C ALA A 52 2.19 8.22 -5.27
N GLU A 53 3.31 8.48 -5.94
CA GLU A 53 4.42 7.55 -6.10
C GLU A 53 5.74 8.28 -5.84
N TYR A 54 6.61 7.68 -5.03
CA TYR A 54 7.83 8.30 -4.50
C TYR A 54 9.07 7.39 -4.65
N GLY A 55 9.18 6.72 -5.77
CA GLY A 55 10.31 5.82 -6.05
C GLY A 55 10.27 4.51 -5.26
N ASN A 56 10.52 4.53 -3.96
CA ASN A 56 10.52 3.32 -3.12
C ASN A 56 9.24 3.10 -2.31
N HIS A 57 8.25 3.95 -2.46
CA HIS A 57 6.94 3.79 -1.81
C HIS A 57 5.85 4.49 -2.63
N ARG A 58 4.63 4.01 -2.49
CA ARG A 58 3.45 4.55 -3.17
C ARG A 58 2.24 4.57 -2.26
N ALA A 59 1.42 5.60 -2.42
CA ALA A 59 0.18 5.78 -1.67
C ALA A 59 -1.03 5.58 -2.58
N SER A 60 -2.06 4.93 -2.07
CA SER A 60 -3.35 4.79 -2.75
C SER A 60 -4.51 4.73 -1.75
N MET A 61 -5.71 4.96 -2.26
CA MET A 61 -6.96 4.62 -1.58
C MET A 61 -7.49 3.31 -2.11
N SER A 62 -8.03 2.49 -1.23
CA SER A 62 -8.73 1.25 -1.57
C SER A 62 -10.11 1.22 -0.93
N TYR A 63 -11.04 0.60 -1.64
CA TYR A 63 -12.41 0.33 -1.19
C TYR A 63 -12.77 -1.13 -1.47
N ARG A 64 -13.48 -1.76 -0.53
CA ARG A 64 -14.02 -3.11 -0.66
C ARG A 64 -15.42 -3.19 -0.04
N ASP A 65 -16.31 -4.00 -0.62
CA ASP A 65 -17.62 -4.35 -0.06
C ASP A 65 -17.88 -5.86 -0.02
N ALA A 66 -16.84 -6.65 -0.29
CA ALA A 66 -16.80 -8.10 -0.12
C ALA A 66 -15.37 -8.57 0.22
N ASP A 67 -15.24 -9.86 0.50
CA ASP A 67 -13.96 -10.51 0.76
C ASP A 67 -12.99 -10.32 -0.41
N GLY A 68 -11.73 -10.06 -0.08
CA GLY A 68 -10.64 -10.03 -1.04
C GLY A 68 -10.04 -11.41 -1.26
N GLU A 69 -9.19 -11.52 -2.28
CA GLU A 69 -8.32 -12.68 -2.51
C GLU A 69 -7.23 -12.76 -1.43
N GLY A 70 -6.60 -13.93 -1.28
CA GLY A 70 -5.34 -14.06 -0.57
C GLY A 70 -4.22 -13.37 -1.34
N GLU A 71 -3.46 -12.51 -0.67
CA GLU A 71 -2.41 -11.68 -1.26
C GLU A 71 -1.08 -11.95 -0.57
N LEU A 72 0.02 -11.91 -1.35
CA LEU A 72 1.38 -11.89 -0.81
C LEU A 72 2.26 -11.00 -1.71
N HIS A 73 2.89 -10.01 -1.09
CA HIS A 73 3.88 -9.14 -1.70
C HIS A 73 5.27 -9.53 -1.22
N VAL A 74 6.09 -10.13 -2.08
CA VAL A 74 7.41 -10.67 -1.70
C VAL A 74 8.35 -9.59 -1.17
N ASN A 75 8.35 -8.42 -1.82
CA ASN A 75 9.30 -7.33 -1.55
C ASN A 75 8.62 -6.03 -1.09
N VAL A 76 7.34 -6.07 -0.76
CA VAL A 76 6.57 -4.87 -0.40
C VAL A 76 5.89 -5.08 0.94
N ALA A 77 6.03 -4.10 1.83
CA ALA A 77 5.25 -4.00 3.05
C ALA A 77 4.06 -3.06 2.85
N ASP A 78 2.95 -3.35 3.51
CA ASP A 78 1.74 -2.54 3.46
C ASP A 78 1.48 -1.85 4.81
N LEU A 79 1.13 -0.57 4.77
CA LEU A 79 0.60 0.16 5.92
C LEU A 79 -0.82 0.61 5.59
N PHE A 80 -1.81 0.03 6.26
CA PHE A 80 -3.22 0.42 6.14
C PHE A 80 -3.57 1.47 7.19
N VAL A 81 -4.32 2.50 6.78
CA VAL A 81 -4.96 3.48 7.68
C VAL A 81 -6.44 3.52 7.31
N VAL A 82 -7.28 2.97 8.17
CA VAL A 82 -8.72 2.82 7.89
C VAL A 82 -9.42 4.17 7.92
N GLN A 83 -10.09 4.52 6.83
CA GLN A 83 -10.81 5.80 6.69
C GLN A 83 -12.29 5.66 7.04
N SER A 84 -12.92 4.54 6.69
CA SER A 84 -14.33 4.25 7.01
C SER A 84 -14.64 2.78 6.88
N GLY A 85 -15.74 2.36 7.52
CA GLY A 85 -16.17 0.97 7.52
C GLY A 85 -15.34 0.09 8.44
N GLU A 86 -15.41 -1.21 8.23
CA GLU A 86 -14.76 -2.24 9.04
C GLU A 86 -14.45 -3.49 8.23
N ALA A 87 -13.39 -4.19 8.60
CA ALA A 87 -13.02 -5.48 8.03
C ALA A 87 -12.27 -6.34 9.04
N THR A 88 -12.19 -7.64 8.79
CA THR A 88 -11.19 -8.50 9.43
C THR A 88 -10.06 -8.70 8.43
N VAL A 89 -8.83 -8.32 8.79
CA VAL A 89 -7.65 -8.64 7.99
C VAL A 89 -6.93 -9.83 8.62
N VAL A 90 -6.81 -10.90 7.85
CA VAL A 90 -6.00 -12.07 8.22
C VAL A 90 -4.57 -11.79 7.80
N VAL A 91 -3.59 -11.99 8.69
CA VAL A 91 -2.16 -11.75 8.44
C VAL A 91 -1.35 -12.97 8.83
N GLY A 92 -0.43 -13.40 7.98
CA GLY A 92 0.31 -14.65 8.12
C GLY A 92 -0.46 -15.85 7.54
N GLY A 93 -0.04 -17.06 7.88
CA GLY A 93 -0.60 -18.27 7.31
C GLY A 93 -0.09 -18.57 5.90
N GLU A 94 -0.93 -19.16 5.06
CA GLU A 94 -0.58 -19.62 3.70
C GLU A 94 -1.65 -19.18 2.69
N VAL A 95 -1.22 -18.72 1.53
CA VAL A 95 -2.12 -18.44 0.40
C VAL A 95 -2.60 -19.74 -0.20
N VAL A 96 -3.91 -19.92 -0.32
CA VAL A 96 -4.53 -21.11 -0.93
C VAL A 96 -4.54 -20.97 -2.45
N ASN A 97 -4.09 -22.01 -3.16
CA ASN A 97 -3.98 -22.06 -4.62
C ASN A 97 -3.22 -20.83 -5.19
N PRO A 98 -1.96 -20.59 -4.74
CA PRO A 98 -1.21 -19.40 -5.08
C PRO A 98 -0.85 -19.37 -6.57
N LYS A 99 -0.94 -18.17 -7.17
CA LYS A 99 -0.49 -17.87 -8.54
C LYS A 99 0.33 -16.59 -8.52
N THR A 100 1.49 -16.61 -9.15
CA THR A 100 2.27 -15.40 -9.41
C THR A 100 1.60 -14.61 -10.52
N THR A 101 1.12 -13.41 -10.21
CA THR A 101 0.41 -12.52 -11.16
C THR A 101 1.33 -11.46 -11.77
N ALA A 102 2.42 -11.13 -11.07
CA ALA A 102 3.51 -10.26 -11.52
C ALA A 102 4.77 -10.56 -10.69
N PRO A 103 5.96 -10.06 -11.05
CA PRO A 103 7.17 -10.23 -10.27
C PRO A 103 6.96 -9.76 -8.81
N GLY A 104 7.09 -10.68 -7.85
CA GLY A 104 6.88 -10.42 -6.43
C GLY A 104 5.42 -10.31 -5.97
N GLU A 105 4.44 -10.51 -6.86
CA GLU A 105 3.01 -10.47 -6.55
C GLU A 105 2.39 -11.85 -6.66
N VAL A 106 1.85 -12.35 -5.56
CA VAL A 106 1.15 -13.63 -5.50
C VAL A 106 -0.30 -13.39 -5.07
N ARG A 107 -1.22 -14.05 -5.74
CA ARG A 107 -2.67 -14.03 -5.45
C ARG A 107 -3.16 -15.46 -5.31
N GLY A 108 -4.20 -15.66 -4.53
CA GLY A 108 -4.86 -16.95 -4.41
C GLY A 108 -6.28 -16.80 -3.89
N GLU A 109 -6.98 -17.90 -3.75
CA GLU A 109 -8.41 -17.90 -3.39
C GLU A 109 -8.66 -17.33 -1.98
N SER A 110 -7.76 -17.62 -1.05
CA SER A 110 -7.86 -17.18 0.34
C SER A 110 -6.53 -17.32 1.07
N VAL A 111 -6.52 -16.94 2.36
CA VAL A 111 -5.44 -17.24 3.30
C VAL A 111 -5.95 -18.26 4.32
N LYS A 112 -5.23 -19.38 4.48
CA LYS A 112 -5.47 -20.38 5.51
C LYS A 112 -4.54 -20.15 6.70
N GLY A 113 -5.11 -20.18 7.91
CA GLY A 113 -4.38 -19.83 9.13
C GLY A 113 -4.20 -18.32 9.29
N GLY A 114 -3.13 -17.90 9.94
CA GLY A 114 -2.84 -16.50 10.21
C GLY A 114 -3.59 -15.92 11.42
N GLU A 115 -3.22 -14.71 11.79
CA GLU A 115 -3.86 -13.94 12.86
C GLU A 115 -4.95 -13.03 12.30
N ARG A 116 -6.06 -12.91 13.02
CA ARG A 116 -7.22 -12.11 12.60
C ARG A 116 -7.22 -10.77 13.33
N HIS A 117 -7.11 -9.68 12.58
CA HIS A 117 -7.17 -8.31 13.09
C HIS A 117 -8.49 -7.67 12.66
N MET A 118 -9.37 -7.35 13.62
CA MET A 118 -10.58 -6.58 13.35
C MET A 118 -10.24 -5.10 13.30
N LEU A 119 -10.45 -4.48 12.15
CA LEU A 119 -10.12 -3.08 11.89
C LEU A 119 -11.39 -2.26 11.66
N LYS A 120 -11.39 -1.05 12.19
CA LYS A 120 -12.44 -0.03 12.02
C LYS A 120 -11.81 1.34 11.74
N ALA A 121 -12.62 2.32 11.39
CA ALA A 121 -12.15 3.67 11.10
C ALA A 121 -11.22 4.22 12.19
N GLY A 122 -10.06 4.72 11.79
CA GLY A 122 -8.97 5.22 12.65
C GLY A 122 -7.90 4.20 12.99
N ASP A 123 -8.14 2.90 12.80
CA ASP A 123 -7.15 1.87 13.07
C ASP A 123 -6.05 1.85 12.00
N VAL A 124 -4.86 1.42 12.41
CA VAL A 124 -3.68 1.26 11.58
C VAL A 124 -3.19 -0.17 11.66
N LEU A 125 -2.88 -0.78 10.51
CA LEU A 125 -2.28 -2.11 10.45
C LEU A 125 -1.04 -2.08 9.56
N TYR A 126 0.08 -2.58 10.08
CA TYR A 126 1.30 -2.80 9.31
C TYR A 126 1.42 -4.28 8.96
N ILE A 127 1.61 -4.59 7.68
CA ILE A 127 1.81 -5.94 7.16
C ILE A 127 3.23 -6.00 6.59
N PRO A 128 4.14 -6.80 7.18
CA PRO A 128 5.50 -6.94 6.67
C PRO A 128 5.54 -7.51 5.25
N LYS A 129 6.64 -7.24 4.52
CA LYS A 129 6.90 -7.92 3.25
C LYS A 129 6.87 -9.45 3.42
N ASN A 130 6.60 -10.16 2.35
CA ASN A 130 6.56 -11.62 2.30
C ASN A 130 5.61 -12.24 3.33
N THR A 131 4.53 -11.53 3.68
CA THR A 131 3.53 -11.99 4.63
C THR A 131 2.18 -12.15 3.93
N PRO A 132 1.62 -13.39 3.86
CA PRO A 132 0.28 -13.61 3.34
C PRO A 132 -0.75 -12.79 4.10
N HIS A 133 -1.72 -12.24 3.40
CA HIS A 133 -2.80 -11.51 4.04
C HIS A 133 -4.08 -11.52 3.19
N GLN A 134 -5.23 -11.29 3.83
CA GLN A 134 -6.53 -11.25 3.17
C GLN A 134 -7.46 -10.31 3.93
N SER A 135 -8.12 -9.41 3.22
CA SER A 135 -9.18 -8.57 3.79
C SER A 135 -10.53 -9.27 3.64
N LEU A 136 -11.23 -9.47 4.75
CA LEU A 136 -12.57 -10.09 4.82
C LEU A 136 -13.58 -9.02 5.23
N VAL A 137 -14.57 -8.78 4.38
CA VAL A 137 -15.61 -7.77 4.57
C VAL A 137 -16.97 -8.46 4.69
N ALA A 138 -17.58 -8.39 5.86
CA ALA A 138 -18.87 -9.03 6.11
C ALA A 138 -19.97 -8.46 5.17
N LYS A 139 -20.92 -9.30 4.83
CA LYS A 139 -22.05 -8.91 3.94
C LYS A 139 -22.74 -7.64 4.43
N GLY A 140 -22.88 -6.66 3.54
CA GLY A 140 -23.50 -5.36 3.82
C GLY A 140 -22.58 -4.37 4.54
N LYS A 141 -21.33 -4.73 4.80
CA LYS A 141 -20.29 -3.84 5.31
C LYS A 141 -19.39 -3.33 4.18
N THR A 142 -18.63 -2.29 4.47
CA THR A 142 -17.64 -1.73 3.56
C THR A 142 -16.33 -1.52 4.30
N PHE A 143 -15.25 -1.44 3.55
CA PHE A 143 -13.91 -1.19 4.10
C PHE A 143 -13.16 -0.25 3.17
N THR A 144 -12.92 0.98 3.64
CA THR A 144 -12.18 2.01 2.90
C THR A 144 -10.91 2.36 3.68
N TYR A 145 -9.77 2.27 3.03
CA TYR A 145 -8.50 2.51 3.68
C TYR A 145 -7.49 3.18 2.75
N PHE A 146 -6.69 4.05 3.33
CA PHE A 146 -5.45 4.51 2.72
C PHE A 146 -4.41 3.40 2.89
N VAL A 147 -3.66 3.11 1.84
CA VAL A 147 -2.54 2.16 1.91
C VAL A 147 -1.26 2.81 1.40
N MET A 148 -0.21 2.71 2.21
CA MET A 148 1.17 3.00 1.82
C MET A 148 1.87 1.67 1.56
N LYS A 149 2.30 1.44 0.33
CA LYS A 149 3.13 0.31 -0.06
C LYS A 149 4.60 0.75 -0.07
N VAL A 150 5.44 0.06 0.67
CA VAL A 150 6.86 0.39 0.83
C VAL A 150 7.71 -0.77 0.30
N ASP A 151 8.55 -0.47 -0.68
CA ASP A 151 9.49 -1.44 -1.21
C ASP A 151 10.57 -1.72 -0.15
N ALA A 152 10.60 -2.94 0.33
CA ALA A 152 11.51 -3.38 1.38
C ALA A 152 12.62 -4.23 0.76
N LYS A 153 13.83 -3.68 0.76
CA LYS A 153 15.05 -4.38 0.30
C LYS A 153 15.41 -5.57 1.19
#